data_02efa8083d7029a91c0b27172d2d7dff
#
_entry.id   02efa8083d7029a91c0b27172d2d7dff
#
_cell.length_a   1.000
_cell.length_b   1.000
_cell.length_c   1.000
_cell.angle_alpha   90.00
_cell.angle_beta   90.00
_cell.angle_gamma   90.00
#
_symmetry.space_group_name_H-M   'P 1'
#
loop_
_entity.id
_entity.type
_entity.pdbx_description
1 polymer ?
#
loop_
_entity_poly.entity_id
_entity_poly.type
_entity_poly.pdbx_seq_one_letter_code
_entity_poly.pdbx_strand_id
1 'polypeptide(L)'
;MLEDKIIDLLSKKTKCPVCGEECISWYKKGFYTNFWKEKECPNCKATLKLKGKIIWVNRLIDLLFLIWYIFLFINIPQLCSLLLLFYICFKLFWKVLVVGPFSTIVPYNSTPLDDLLNSFRKLKALDKKGKIKVAAVITAVVLAFVGIGVCINHRKNIENNLTDLTYDIVQESCDNYGDYSKSKYQDIVSEQIYKNMNYLYVENCTDKNNLEIFESKFTSIEPQILSLKSAEVNYSCYVRYQLNNEKDSYIAKDLSYTVQWKTDDNNVWRVSDFDGDL
;
A
#
# COMPACT_ATOMS: atom_id res chain seq x y z
N MET A 1 3.81 44.23 -0.71
CA MET A 1 5.04 44.14 0.12
C MET A 1 5.54 42.71 0.36
N LEU A 2 4.69 41.73 0.77
CA LEU A 2 5.12 40.33 0.88
C LEU A 2 5.23 39.65 -0.49
N GLU A 3 4.28 39.91 -1.37
CA GLU A 3 4.27 39.41 -2.75
C GLU A 3 5.49 39.88 -3.55
N ASP A 4 5.82 41.17 -3.45
CA ASP A 4 6.99 41.73 -4.16
C ASP A 4 8.29 41.09 -3.71
N LYS A 5 8.44 40.79 -2.42
CA LYS A 5 9.59 40.08 -1.87
C LYS A 5 9.66 38.63 -2.34
N ILE A 6 8.53 37.97 -2.49
CA ILE A 6 8.45 36.57 -2.98
C ILE A 6 8.79 36.54 -4.47
N ILE A 7 8.26 37.49 -5.27
CA ILE A 7 8.53 37.60 -6.69
C ILE A 7 10.01 37.89 -6.93
N ASP A 8 10.61 38.83 -6.18
CA ASP A 8 12.02 39.15 -6.25
C ASP A 8 12.91 37.95 -5.90
N LEU A 9 12.53 37.21 -4.86
CA LEU A 9 13.20 35.97 -4.45
C LEU A 9 13.08 34.88 -5.54
N LEU A 10 11.93 34.73 -6.17
CA LEU A 10 11.68 33.75 -7.23
C LEU A 10 12.38 34.12 -8.55
N SER A 11 12.58 35.41 -8.82
CA SER A 11 13.24 35.91 -10.03
C SER A 11 14.76 35.79 -9.98
N LYS A 12 15.35 35.70 -8.78
CA LYS A 12 16.81 35.64 -8.59
C LYS A 12 17.42 34.47 -9.35
N LYS A 13 18.34 34.76 -10.26
CA LYS A 13 19.03 33.78 -11.10
C LYS A 13 20.40 33.41 -10.50
N THR A 14 20.82 32.20 -10.76
CA THR A 14 22.13 31.67 -10.38
C THR A 14 23.07 31.80 -11.58
N LYS A 15 24.30 32.24 -11.35
CA LYS A 15 25.33 32.36 -12.37
C LYS A 15 25.88 31.00 -12.79
N CYS A 16 26.12 30.83 -14.08
CA CYS A 16 26.78 29.65 -14.62
C CYS A 16 28.24 29.61 -14.17
N PRO A 17 28.77 28.50 -13.65
CA PRO A 17 30.14 28.37 -13.22
C PRO A 17 31.17 28.36 -14.39
N VAL A 18 30.69 28.21 -15.64
CA VAL A 18 31.56 28.15 -16.83
C VAL A 18 31.64 29.52 -17.54
N CYS A 19 30.49 30.14 -17.85
CA CYS A 19 30.49 31.42 -18.58
C CYS A 19 30.24 32.64 -17.71
N GLY A 20 29.90 32.48 -16.44
CA GLY A 20 29.61 33.58 -15.51
C GLY A 20 28.26 34.25 -15.69
N GLU A 21 27.57 34.00 -16.80
CA GLU A 21 26.26 34.57 -17.10
C GLU A 21 25.13 34.00 -16.26
N GLU A 22 24.06 34.77 -16.07
CA GLU A 22 22.87 34.30 -15.38
C GLU A 22 22.16 33.22 -16.20
N CYS A 23 21.99 32.01 -15.62
CA CYS A 23 21.48 30.86 -16.37
C CYS A 23 20.20 30.28 -15.83
N ILE A 24 20.04 30.11 -14.53
CA ILE A 24 18.94 29.36 -13.95
C ILE A 24 18.37 30.10 -12.75
N SER A 25 17.03 30.30 -12.74
CA SER A 25 16.36 30.80 -11.54
C SER A 25 16.49 29.82 -10.38
N TRP A 26 16.64 30.32 -9.16
CA TRP A 26 16.90 29.49 -7.99
C TRP A 26 15.79 28.45 -7.72
N TYR A 27 14.51 28.77 -7.98
CA TYR A 27 13.42 27.82 -7.82
C TYR A 27 13.50 26.68 -8.86
N LYS A 28 13.87 26.99 -10.12
CA LYS A 28 14.09 25.96 -11.15
C LYS A 28 15.27 25.07 -10.79
N LYS A 29 16.28 25.61 -10.09
CA LYS A 29 17.45 24.87 -9.64
C LYS A 29 17.06 23.68 -8.74
N GLY A 30 16.05 23.81 -7.88
CA GLY A 30 15.55 22.71 -7.05
C GLY A 30 15.05 21.50 -7.84
N PHE A 31 14.55 21.72 -9.06
CA PHE A 31 14.07 20.65 -9.95
C PHE A 31 15.17 19.98 -10.77
N TYR A 32 16.40 20.48 -10.73
CA TYR A 32 17.57 19.88 -11.40
C TYR A 32 18.16 18.67 -10.63
N THR A 33 17.50 18.24 -9.56
CA THR A 33 17.92 17.07 -8.76
C THR A 33 17.60 15.74 -9.41
N ASN A 34 16.92 15.72 -10.56
CA ASN A 34 16.54 14.47 -11.22
C ASN A 34 17.78 13.81 -11.87
N PHE A 35 18.00 12.55 -11.56
CA PHE A 35 19.12 11.70 -12.00
C PHE A 35 19.27 11.56 -13.51
N TRP A 36 18.17 11.80 -14.27
CA TRP A 36 18.03 11.35 -15.64
C TRP A 36 18.07 12.46 -16.68
N LYS A 37 18.20 13.72 -16.29
CA LYS A 37 18.25 14.84 -17.25
C LYS A 37 19.41 15.74 -16.93
N GLU A 38 20.43 15.66 -17.77
CA GLU A 38 21.45 16.68 -17.88
C GLU A 38 20.80 18.00 -18.24
N LYS A 39 21.21 19.05 -17.58
CA LYS A 39 20.73 20.40 -17.84
C LYS A 39 21.86 21.22 -18.37
N GLU A 40 21.62 21.84 -19.51
CA GLU A 40 22.59 22.69 -20.16
C GLU A 40 22.37 24.17 -19.79
N CYS A 41 23.46 24.89 -19.71
CA CYS A 41 23.39 26.33 -19.63
C CYS A 41 22.80 26.89 -20.94
N PRO A 42 21.77 27.77 -20.90
CA PRO A 42 21.19 28.32 -22.12
C PRO A 42 22.20 29.13 -22.93
N ASN A 43 23.20 29.72 -22.30
CA ASN A 43 24.15 30.62 -22.95
C ASN A 43 25.36 29.86 -23.54
N CYS A 44 26.05 29.04 -22.72
CA CYS A 44 27.31 28.39 -23.14
C CYS A 44 27.14 26.88 -23.42
N LYS A 45 25.95 26.33 -23.30
CA LYS A 45 25.63 24.90 -23.51
C LYS A 45 26.39 23.91 -22.59
N ALA A 46 27.16 24.43 -21.61
CA ALA A 46 27.83 23.57 -20.65
C ALA A 46 26.83 22.77 -19.82
N THR A 47 27.09 21.49 -19.67
CA THR A 47 26.28 20.60 -18.86
C THR A 47 26.49 20.89 -17.37
N LEU A 48 25.39 21.02 -16.62
CA LEU A 48 25.40 21.49 -15.24
C LEU A 48 24.78 20.43 -14.32
N LYS A 49 25.38 20.26 -13.13
CA LYS A 49 24.76 19.44 -12.06
C LYS A 49 24.74 20.18 -10.74
N LEU A 50 23.86 19.74 -9.85
CA LEU A 50 23.82 20.24 -8.48
C LEU A 50 24.79 19.50 -7.58
N LYS A 51 25.45 20.26 -6.69
CA LYS A 51 26.33 19.75 -5.64
C LYS A 51 25.91 20.33 -4.29
N GLY A 52 26.14 19.59 -3.23
CA GLY A 52 25.91 20.05 -1.86
C GLY A 52 25.35 18.95 -0.95
N LYS A 53 25.53 19.12 0.34
CA LYS A 53 25.04 18.19 1.36
C LYS A 53 23.51 18.03 1.30
N ILE A 54 22.80 19.10 0.93
CA ILE A 54 21.33 19.12 0.83
C ILE A 54 20.78 18.11 -0.18
N ILE A 55 21.55 17.76 -1.22
CA ILE A 55 21.15 16.76 -2.21
C ILE A 55 21.12 15.37 -1.57
N TRP A 56 22.08 15.06 -0.71
CA TRP A 56 22.10 13.82 0.05
C TRP A 56 20.94 13.75 1.04
N VAL A 57 20.65 14.85 1.75
CA VAL A 57 19.49 14.95 2.64
C VAL A 57 18.20 14.73 1.85
N ASN A 58 18.07 15.33 0.67
CA ASN A 58 16.90 15.13 -0.19
C ASN A 58 16.72 13.65 -0.59
N ARG A 59 17.81 12.96 -0.95
CA ARG A 59 17.75 11.52 -1.29
C ARG A 59 17.40 10.64 -0.08
N LEU A 60 17.93 10.98 1.10
CA LEU A 60 17.60 10.30 2.34
C LEU A 60 16.11 10.43 2.67
N ILE A 61 15.56 11.63 2.51
CA ILE A 61 14.12 11.87 2.69
C ILE A 61 13.30 11.01 1.71
N ASP A 62 13.72 10.92 0.44
CA ASP A 62 13.03 10.08 -0.56
C ASP A 62 13.05 8.59 -0.16
N LEU A 63 14.19 8.10 0.31
CA LEU A 63 14.35 6.72 0.75
C LEU A 63 13.50 6.42 1.99
N LEU A 64 13.55 7.28 3.01
CA LEU A 64 12.76 7.13 4.23
C LEU A 64 11.27 7.17 3.93
N PHE A 65 10.85 8.09 3.06
CA PHE A 65 9.44 8.15 2.65
C PHE A 65 9.02 6.89 1.89
N LEU A 66 9.85 6.36 1.00
CA LEU A 66 9.55 5.13 0.27
C LEU A 66 9.35 3.96 1.23
N ILE A 67 10.25 3.78 2.21
CA ILE A 67 10.13 2.74 3.23
C ILE A 67 8.84 2.90 4.03
N TRP A 68 8.55 4.12 4.49
CA TRP A 68 7.36 4.43 5.25
C TRP A 68 6.07 4.24 4.43
N TYR A 69 6.08 4.65 3.16
CA TYR A 69 4.97 4.47 2.24
C TYR A 69 4.65 2.99 2.00
N ILE A 70 5.68 2.16 1.79
CA ILE A 70 5.50 0.71 1.64
C ILE A 70 4.91 0.10 2.93
N PHE A 71 5.42 0.51 4.09
CA PHE A 71 4.90 0.06 5.38
C PHE A 71 3.41 0.40 5.55
N LEU A 72 3.01 1.63 5.23
CA LEU A 72 1.61 2.06 5.31
C LEU A 72 0.73 1.39 4.26
N PHE A 73 1.23 1.17 3.06
CA PHE A 73 0.50 0.46 2.00
C PHE A 73 0.11 -0.96 2.43
N ILE A 74 0.98 -1.63 3.19
CA ILE A 74 0.71 -2.97 3.71
C ILE A 74 -0.32 -2.92 4.85
N ASN A 75 -0.26 -1.91 5.73
CA ASN A 75 -1.05 -1.88 6.95
C ASN A 75 -2.37 -1.10 6.81
N ILE A 76 -2.38 -0.02 6.03
CA ILE A 76 -3.53 0.90 5.92
C ILE A 76 -3.63 1.43 4.48
N PRO A 77 -4.02 0.60 3.50
CA PRO A 77 -4.02 0.96 2.09
C PRO A 77 -4.90 2.17 1.75
N GLN A 78 -5.98 2.39 2.50
CA GLN A 78 -6.92 3.50 2.29
C GLN A 78 -6.26 4.88 2.49
N LEU A 79 -5.23 4.99 3.33
CA LEU A 79 -4.51 6.23 3.58
C LEU A 79 -3.41 6.53 2.56
N CYS A 80 -3.03 5.58 1.72
CA CYS A 80 -1.88 5.70 0.83
C CYS A 80 -2.03 6.78 -0.23
N SER A 81 -3.23 6.96 -0.79
CA SER A 81 -3.49 8.00 -1.80
C SER A 81 -3.33 9.41 -1.24
N LEU A 82 -3.88 9.64 -0.04
CA LEU A 82 -3.77 10.92 0.67
C LEU A 82 -2.31 11.23 1.04
N LEU A 83 -1.59 10.25 1.55
CA LEU A 83 -0.19 10.38 1.92
C LEU A 83 0.73 10.61 0.72
N LEU A 84 0.44 9.97 -0.42
CA LEU A 84 1.16 10.21 -1.66
C LEU A 84 0.96 11.66 -2.14
N LEU A 85 -0.27 12.16 -2.10
CA LEU A 85 -0.58 13.54 -2.45
C LEU A 85 0.16 14.52 -1.52
N PHE A 86 0.10 14.30 -0.21
CA PHE A 86 0.82 15.10 0.78
C PHE A 86 2.33 15.10 0.50
N TYR A 87 2.91 13.92 0.20
CA TYR A 87 4.34 13.82 -0.12
C TYR A 87 4.71 14.59 -1.39
N ILE A 88 3.89 14.51 -2.44
CA ILE A 88 4.13 15.27 -3.68
C ILE A 88 4.14 16.77 -3.38
N CYS A 89 3.15 17.28 -2.66
CA CYS A 89 3.08 18.68 -2.25
C CYS A 89 4.29 19.09 -1.40
N PHE A 90 4.63 18.28 -0.40
CA PHE A 90 5.80 18.50 0.45
C PHE A 90 7.10 18.52 -0.38
N LYS A 91 7.25 17.59 -1.33
CA LYS A 91 8.45 17.54 -2.19
C LYS A 91 8.57 18.72 -3.13
N LEU A 92 7.49 19.21 -3.69
CA LEU A 92 7.50 20.42 -4.50
C LEU A 92 7.96 21.62 -3.67
N PHE A 93 7.38 21.79 -2.50
CA PHE A 93 7.74 22.84 -1.56
C PHE A 93 9.20 22.73 -1.11
N TRP A 94 9.66 21.52 -0.72
CA TRP A 94 11.04 21.25 -0.31
C TRP A 94 12.04 21.56 -1.41
N LYS A 95 11.77 21.15 -2.65
CA LYS A 95 12.65 21.44 -3.80
C LYS A 95 12.80 22.92 -4.05
N VAL A 96 11.71 23.66 -3.94
CA VAL A 96 11.72 25.11 -4.19
C VAL A 96 12.40 25.86 -3.05
N LEU A 97 12.03 25.63 -1.79
CA LEU A 97 12.46 26.45 -0.67
C LEU A 97 13.78 26.00 -0.02
N VAL A 98 14.12 24.74 -0.15
CA VAL A 98 15.33 24.20 0.52
C VAL A 98 16.40 23.80 -0.48
N VAL A 99 16.07 22.89 -1.42
CA VAL A 99 17.08 22.39 -2.35
C VAL A 99 17.58 23.50 -3.29
N GLY A 100 16.67 24.32 -3.80
CA GLY A 100 17.02 25.43 -4.68
C GLY A 100 18.08 26.38 -4.06
N PRO A 101 17.80 27.02 -2.92
CA PRO A 101 18.74 27.97 -2.28
C PRO A 101 20.05 27.34 -1.83
N PHE A 102 19.97 26.16 -1.19
CA PHE A 102 21.13 25.56 -0.49
C PHE A 102 21.99 24.63 -1.35
N SER A 103 21.65 24.43 -2.62
CA SER A 103 22.51 23.68 -3.55
C SER A 103 23.37 24.61 -4.38
N THR A 104 24.54 24.11 -4.83
CA THR A 104 25.42 24.81 -5.76
C THR A 104 25.40 24.17 -7.13
N ILE A 105 25.50 24.96 -8.20
CA ILE A 105 25.65 24.47 -9.56
C ILE A 105 27.14 24.31 -9.88
N VAL A 106 27.49 23.15 -10.43
CA VAL A 106 28.85 22.84 -10.87
C VAL A 106 28.81 22.29 -12.29
N PRO A 107 29.90 22.49 -13.09
CA PRO A 107 29.98 21.86 -14.39
C PRO A 107 30.00 20.35 -14.25
N TYR A 108 29.40 19.69 -15.22
CA TYR A 108 29.28 18.22 -15.26
C TYR A 108 30.12 17.71 -16.43
N ASN A 109 31.31 17.22 -16.14
CA ASN A 109 32.29 16.77 -17.14
C ASN A 109 32.47 15.25 -17.13
N SER A 110 31.54 14.49 -16.45
CA SER A 110 31.65 13.03 -16.34
C SER A 110 30.41 12.34 -16.84
N THR A 111 30.57 11.16 -17.42
CA THR A 111 29.40 10.32 -17.76
C THR A 111 28.78 9.71 -16.50
N PRO A 112 27.49 9.29 -16.53
CA PRO A 112 26.85 8.58 -15.43
C PRO A 112 27.66 7.37 -14.95
N LEU A 113 28.34 6.69 -15.89
CA LEU A 113 29.22 5.55 -15.61
C LEU A 113 30.47 5.99 -14.82
N ASP A 114 31.07 7.13 -15.19
CA ASP A 114 32.24 7.69 -14.47
C ASP A 114 31.87 8.09 -13.05
N ASP A 115 30.68 8.66 -12.84
CA ASP A 115 30.19 8.99 -11.50
C ASP A 115 29.99 7.72 -10.65
N LEU A 116 29.48 6.65 -11.26
CA LEU A 116 29.33 5.34 -10.60
C LEU A 116 30.71 4.75 -10.25
N LEU A 117 31.62 4.71 -11.20
CA LEU A 117 33.00 4.23 -11.00
C LEU A 117 33.75 5.05 -9.97
N ASN A 118 33.60 6.36 -10.00
CA ASN A 118 34.20 7.25 -8.99
C ASN A 118 33.58 7.06 -7.60
N SER A 119 32.29 6.73 -7.53
CA SER A 119 31.64 6.36 -6.27
C SER A 119 32.19 5.04 -5.72
N PHE A 120 32.41 4.04 -6.56
CA PHE A 120 33.07 2.79 -6.16
C PHE A 120 34.53 2.99 -5.75
N ARG A 121 35.30 3.84 -6.46
CA ARG A 121 36.68 4.20 -6.07
C ARG A 121 36.71 4.89 -4.72
N LYS A 122 35.79 5.83 -4.46
CA LYS A 122 35.66 6.49 -3.16
C LYS A 122 35.27 5.50 -2.04
N LEU A 123 34.37 4.53 -2.32
CA LEU A 123 34.04 3.46 -1.38
C LEU A 123 35.25 2.59 -1.03
N LYS A 124 36.09 2.25 -2.05
CA LYS A 124 37.36 1.52 -1.82
C LYS A 124 38.36 2.32 -1.00
N ALA A 125 38.41 3.64 -1.20
CA ALA A 125 39.33 4.57 -0.51
C ALA A 125 38.87 4.98 0.89
N LEU A 126 37.67 4.58 1.34
CA LEU A 126 37.19 4.84 2.70
C LEU A 126 38.09 4.15 3.74
N ASP A 127 38.37 4.85 4.84
CA ASP A 127 38.97 4.27 6.02
C ASP A 127 38.08 3.18 6.65
N LYS A 128 38.60 2.43 7.61
CA LYS A 128 37.86 1.33 8.28
C LYS A 128 36.53 1.79 8.88
N LYS A 129 36.50 3.01 9.48
CA LYS A 129 35.26 3.58 10.05
C LYS A 129 34.23 3.95 8.97
N GLY A 130 34.68 4.48 7.82
CA GLY A 130 33.80 4.80 6.69
C GLY A 130 33.19 3.56 6.08
N LYS A 131 33.96 2.48 5.89
CA LYS A 131 33.46 1.19 5.39
C LYS A 131 32.42 0.58 6.32
N ILE A 132 32.63 0.65 7.66
CA ILE A 132 31.67 0.16 8.65
C ILE A 132 30.35 0.94 8.56
N LYS A 133 30.41 2.28 8.43
CA LYS A 133 29.20 3.12 8.30
C LYS A 133 28.41 2.76 7.03
N VAL A 134 29.08 2.59 5.90
CA VAL A 134 28.42 2.20 4.64
C VAL A 134 27.84 0.80 4.74
N ALA A 135 28.56 -0.15 5.31
CA ALA A 135 28.07 -1.50 5.53
C ALA A 135 26.83 -1.50 6.44
N ALA A 136 26.83 -0.73 7.53
CA ALA A 136 25.68 -0.60 8.43
C ALA A 136 24.44 -0.04 7.72
N VAL A 137 24.61 0.98 6.84
CA VAL A 137 23.48 1.51 6.06
C VAL A 137 22.93 0.48 5.07
N ILE A 138 23.83 -0.24 4.36
CA ILE A 138 23.40 -1.29 3.43
C ILE A 138 22.64 -2.41 4.19
N THR A 139 23.20 -2.85 5.33
CA THR A 139 22.54 -3.86 6.16
C THR A 139 21.16 -3.41 6.64
N ALA A 140 21.04 -2.16 7.10
CA ALA A 140 19.76 -1.61 7.54
C ALA A 140 18.72 -1.58 6.39
N VAL A 141 19.14 -1.22 5.18
CA VAL A 141 18.27 -1.22 3.99
C VAL A 141 17.84 -2.65 3.64
N VAL A 142 18.77 -3.61 3.64
CA VAL A 142 18.46 -5.03 3.37
C VAL A 142 17.49 -5.58 4.41
N LEU A 143 17.74 -5.31 5.70
CA LEU A 143 16.83 -5.74 6.77
C LEU A 143 15.43 -5.14 6.63
N ALA A 144 15.32 -3.87 6.21
CA ALA A 144 14.04 -3.23 5.93
C ALA A 144 13.29 -3.97 4.80
N PHE A 145 13.97 -4.29 3.69
CA PHE A 145 13.34 -5.04 2.59
C PHE A 145 12.93 -6.47 3.00
N VAL A 146 13.76 -7.15 3.77
CA VAL A 146 13.43 -8.48 4.32
C VAL A 146 12.20 -8.37 5.24
N GLY A 147 12.17 -7.37 6.12
CA GLY A 147 11.02 -7.12 7.00
C GLY A 147 9.72 -6.87 6.23
N ILE A 148 9.79 -6.06 5.16
CA ILE A 148 8.64 -5.82 4.27
C ILE A 148 8.18 -7.14 3.64
N GLY A 149 9.09 -7.95 3.12
CA GLY A 149 8.77 -9.24 2.51
C GLY A 149 8.09 -10.20 3.50
N VAL A 150 8.58 -10.25 4.74
CA VAL A 150 7.96 -11.04 5.82
C VAL A 150 6.54 -10.55 6.12
N CYS A 151 6.33 -9.23 6.22
CA CYS A 151 5.01 -8.64 6.46
C CYS A 151 4.01 -8.97 5.34
N ILE A 152 4.44 -8.86 4.08
CA ILE A 152 3.59 -9.20 2.92
C ILE A 152 3.19 -10.68 2.97
N ASN A 153 4.16 -11.56 3.20
CA ASN A 153 3.90 -13.00 3.27
C ASN A 153 3.00 -13.37 4.46
N HIS A 154 3.21 -12.74 5.61
CA HIS A 154 2.36 -12.93 6.78
C HIS A 154 0.92 -12.49 6.51
N ARG A 155 0.73 -11.31 5.91
CA ARG A 155 -0.60 -10.82 5.49
C ARG A 155 -1.30 -11.81 4.56
N LYS A 156 -0.61 -12.26 3.51
CA LYS A 156 -1.16 -13.23 2.56
C LYS A 156 -1.56 -14.55 3.23
N ASN A 157 -0.77 -15.01 4.20
CA ASN A 157 -1.09 -16.21 4.97
C ASN A 157 -2.35 -16.02 5.82
N ILE A 158 -2.53 -14.84 6.43
CA ILE A 158 -3.76 -14.51 7.16
C ILE A 158 -4.96 -14.49 6.19
N GLU A 159 -4.84 -13.81 5.05
CA GLU A 159 -5.90 -13.75 4.03
C GLU A 159 -6.33 -15.15 3.61
N ASN A 160 -5.40 -16.01 3.25
CA ASN A 160 -5.70 -17.39 2.86
C ASN A 160 -6.38 -18.17 4.00
N ASN A 161 -5.84 -18.07 5.21
CA ASN A 161 -6.38 -18.79 6.37
C ASN A 161 -7.81 -18.35 6.73
N LEU A 162 -8.09 -17.03 6.68
CA LEU A 162 -9.43 -16.51 6.94
C LEU A 162 -10.41 -16.87 5.82
N THR A 163 -9.94 -16.93 4.58
CA THR A 163 -10.72 -17.41 3.44
C THR A 163 -11.14 -18.86 3.64
N ASP A 164 -10.16 -19.73 3.95
CA ASP A 164 -10.41 -21.16 4.17
C ASP A 164 -11.34 -21.38 5.38
N LEU A 165 -11.09 -20.68 6.49
CA LEU A 165 -11.94 -20.76 7.68
C LEU A 165 -13.38 -20.29 7.41
N THR A 166 -13.53 -19.17 6.70
CA THR A 166 -14.89 -18.66 6.35
C THR A 166 -15.62 -19.67 5.48
N TYR A 167 -14.96 -20.19 4.45
CA TYR A 167 -15.54 -21.22 3.58
C TYR A 167 -15.95 -22.46 4.37
N ASP A 168 -15.08 -22.97 5.23
CA ASP A 168 -15.32 -24.16 6.04
C ASP A 168 -16.48 -23.97 7.02
N ILE A 169 -16.57 -22.79 7.69
CA ILE A 169 -17.67 -22.49 8.63
C ILE A 169 -18.99 -22.40 7.89
N VAL A 170 -19.03 -21.71 6.75
CA VAL A 170 -20.22 -21.58 5.92
C VAL A 170 -20.68 -22.95 5.43
N GLN A 171 -19.76 -23.73 4.88
CA GLN A 171 -20.09 -25.07 4.37
C GLN A 171 -20.61 -25.98 5.50
N GLU A 172 -19.92 -25.99 6.66
CA GLU A 172 -20.35 -26.78 7.82
C GLU A 172 -21.74 -26.33 8.33
N SER A 173 -22.00 -25.01 8.36
CA SER A 173 -23.31 -24.49 8.77
C SER A 173 -24.43 -24.96 7.81
N CYS A 174 -24.14 -24.99 6.51
CA CYS A 174 -25.08 -25.51 5.52
C CYS A 174 -25.31 -27.02 5.68
N ASP A 175 -24.23 -27.80 5.84
CA ASP A 175 -24.30 -29.27 5.97
C ASP A 175 -25.02 -29.71 7.26
N ASN A 176 -24.87 -28.93 8.34
CA ASN A 176 -25.51 -29.17 9.62
C ASN A 176 -26.90 -28.52 9.75
N TYR A 177 -27.40 -27.87 8.70
CA TYR A 177 -28.67 -27.14 8.74
C TYR A 177 -28.71 -26.07 9.86
N GLY A 178 -27.59 -25.45 10.16
CA GLY A 178 -27.44 -24.45 11.22
C GLY A 178 -27.40 -25.02 12.64
N ASP A 179 -27.31 -26.36 12.81
CA ASP A 179 -27.20 -26.98 14.13
C ASP A 179 -25.82 -26.74 14.74
N TYR A 180 -25.73 -25.65 15.52
CA TYR A 180 -24.50 -25.21 16.15
C TYR A 180 -23.88 -26.22 17.14
N SER A 181 -24.70 -27.09 17.73
CA SER A 181 -24.22 -28.11 18.66
C SER A 181 -23.23 -29.12 18.02
N LYS A 182 -23.30 -29.25 16.71
CA LYS A 182 -22.43 -30.11 15.90
C LYS A 182 -21.19 -29.40 15.35
N SER A 183 -21.10 -28.08 15.54
CA SER A 183 -20.00 -27.30 14.96
C SER A 183 -18.69 -27.56 15.69
N LYS A 184 -17.62 -27.73 14.92
CA LYS A 184 -16.23 -27.75 15.40
C LYS A 184 -15.65 -26.34 15.62
N TYR A 185 -16.40 -25.30 15.24
CA TYR A 185 -15.97 -23.90 15.31
C TYR A 185 -16.60 -23.10 16.46
N GLN A 186 -17.13 -23.76 17.49
CA GLN A 186 -17.81 -23.13 18.62
C GLN A 186 -16.92 -22.10 19.37
N ASP A 187 -15.60 -22.29 19.33
CA ASP A 187 -14.63 -21.35 19.92
C ASP A 187 -14.32 -20.14 19.02
N ILE A 188 -14.75 -20.16 17.74
CA ILE A 188 -14.40 -19.14 16.73
C ILE A 188 -15.59 -18.27 16.37
N VAL A 189 -16.79 -18.85 16.32
CA VAL A 189 -18.02 -18.19 15.91
C VAL A 189 -19.14 -18.39 16.94
N SER A 190 -19.96 -17.38 17.15
CA SER A 190 -21.15 -17.50 18.01
C SER A 190 -22.27 -18.30 17.33
N GLU A 191 -23.17 -18.89 18.14
CA GLU A 191 -24.30 -19.64 17.63
C GLU A 191 -25.16 -18.85 16.64
N GLN A 192 -25.45 -17.60 16.97
CA GLN A 192 -26.29 -16.74 16.12
C GLN A 192 -25.62 -16.47 14.78
N ILE A 193 -24.33 -16.12 14.78
CA ILE A 193 -23.58 -15.86 13.54
C ILE A 193 -23.48 -17.15 12.72
N TYR A 194 -23.17 -18.28 13.35
CA TYR A 194 -23.08 -19.57 12.66
C TYR A 194 -24.37 -19.91 11.91
N LYS A 195 -25.51 -19.68 12.53
CA LYS A 195 -26.81 -19.88 11.88
C LYS A 195 -27.05 -18.92 10.71
N ASN A 196 -26.67 -17.68 10.88
CA ASN A 196 -26.81 -16.64 9.85
C ASN A 196 -25.88 -16.86 8.64
N MET A 197 -24.73 -17.50 8.84
CA MET A 197 -23.79 -17.86 7.76
C MET A 197 -24.35 -18.96 6.85
N ASN A 198 -25.42 -19.64 7.23
CA ASN A 198 -26.08 -20.65 6.41
C ASN A 198 -26.91 -19.99 5.29
N TYR A 199 -26.32 -19.84 4.10
CA TYR A 199 -27.01 -19.23 2.96
C TYR A 199 -28.14 -20.11 2.36
N LEU A 200 -28.26 -21.35 2.79
CA LEU A 200 -29.38 -22.22 2.40
C LEU A 200 -30.63 -21.97 3.27
N TYR A 201 -30.53 -21.15 4.31
CA TYR A 201 -31.65 -20.87 5.19
C TYR A 201 -32.63 -19.90 4.53
N VAL A 202 -33.85 -20.40 4.27
CA VAL A 202 -34.90 -19.72 3.50
C VAL A 202 -35.78 -18.88 4.42
N GLU A 203 -35.25 -18.02 5.27
CA GLU A 203 -36.03 -17.25 6.23
C GLU A 203 -36.95 -16.20 5.57
N ASN A 204 -36.49 -15.65 4.45
CA ASN A 204 -37.15 -14.56 3.73
C ASN A 204 -38.01 -14.97 2.54
N CYS A 205 -38.24 -16.25 2.32
CA CYS A 205 -39.18 -16.70 1.31
C CYS A 205 -40.61 -16.76 1.86
N THR A 206 -41.55 -16.13 1.17
CA THR A 206 -42.97 -16.03 1.57
C THR A 206 -43.67 -17.39 1.65
N ASP A 207 -43.10 -18.42 1.09
CA ASP A 207 -43.69 -19.77 1.03
C ASP A 207 -42.68 -20.86 1.44
N LYS A 208 -42.16 -20.73 2.68
CA LYS A 208 -41.09 -21.60 3.23
C LYS A 208 -41.36 -23.11 3.15
N ASN A 209 -42.60 -23.51 3.13
CA ASN A 209 -43.02 -24.93 3.18
C ASN A 209 -43.02 -25.60 1.81
N ASN A 210 -42.91 -24.81 0.72
CA ASN A 210 -43.02 -25.30 -0.66
C ASN A 210 -41.78 -25.10 -1.50
N LEU A 211 -40.64 -24.74 -0.87
CA LEU A 211 -39.39 -24.52 -1.56
C LEU A 211 -38.42 -25.66 -1.30
N GLU A 212 -37.88 -26.21 -2.36
CA GLU A 212 -36.77 -27.16 -2.33
C GLU A 212 -35.55 -26.55 -3.00
N ILE A 213 -34.38 -26.75 -2.41
CA ILE A 213 -33.12 -26.26 -3.01
C ILE A 213 -32.79 -27.15 -4.19
N PHE A 214 -32.79 -26.55 -5.38
CA PHE A 214 -32.49 -27.24 -6.63
C PHE A 214 -30.98 -27.14 -6.97
N GLU A 215 -30.41 -25.97 -6.74
CA GLU A 215 -29.00 -25.69 -7.04
C GLU A 215 -28.48 -24.67 -6.04
N SER A 216 -27.30 -24.91 -5.52
CA SER A 216 -26.54 -23.92 -4.73
C SER A 216 -25.08 -23.92 -5.13
N LYS A 217 -24.49 -22.74 -5.21
CA LYS A 217 -23.10 -22.59 -5.62
C LYS A 217 -22.46 -21.42 -4.93
N PHE A 218 -21.30 -21.65 -4.36
CA PHE A 218 -20.38 -20.61 -3.92
C PHE A 218 -19.78 -19.92 -5.16
N THR A 219 -19.92 -18.59 -5.29
CA THR A 219 -19.50 -17.85 -6.50
C THR A 219 -18.18 -17.13 -6.31
N SER A 220 -17.97 -16.50 -5.15
CA SER A 220 -16.71 -15.84 -4.83
C SER A 220 -16.50 -15.77 -3.32
N ILE A 221 -15.23 -15.62 -2.93
CA ILE A 221 -14.81 -15.30 -1.57
C ILE A 221 -13.58 -14.43 -1.63
N GLU A 222 -13.64 -13.25 -1.00
CA GLU A 222 -12.62 -12.21 -1.11
C GLU A 222 -12.27 -11.67 0.28
N PRO A 223 -11.07 -11.96 0.81
CA PRO A 223 -10.60 -11.42 2.08
C PRO A 223 -10.06 -9.99 1.93
N GLN A 224 -10.33 -9.15 2.91
CA GLN A 224 -9.76 -7.81 3.03
C GLN A 224 -9.21 -7.59 4.43
N ILE A 225 -7.88 -7.53 4.55
CA ILE A 225 -7.24 -7.19 5.83
C ILE A 225 -7.35 -5.68 6.07
N LEU A 226 -8.06 -5.29 7.12
CA LEU A 226 -8.25 -3.90 7.53
C LEU A 226 -7.11 -3.42 8.44
N SER A 227 -6.63 -4.30 9.32
CA SER A 227 -5.52 -4.04 10.23
C SER A 227 -4.84 -5.34 10.64
N LEU A 228 -3.82 -5.28 11.52
CA LEU A 228 -3.19 -6.48 12.09
C LEU A 228 -4.13 -7.30 12.99
N LYS A 229 -5.27 -6.72 13.40
CA LYS A 229 -6.22 -7.32 14.35
C LYS A 229 -7.65 -7.40 13.82
N SER A 230 -7.90 -6.95 12.59
CA SER A 230 -9.23 -6.96 11.99
C SER A 230 -9.17 -7.22 10.49
N ALA A 231 -10.11 -7.99 10.01
CA ALA A 231 -10.29 -8.33 8.61
C ALA A 231 -11.77 -8.48 8.27
N GLU A 232 -12.09 -8.36 7.00
CA GLU A 232 -13.39 -8.68 6.45
C GLU A 232 -13.22 -9.77 5.38
N VAL A 233 -14.14 -10.69 5.31
CA VAL A 233 -14.22 -11.67 4.24
C VAL A 233 -15.59 -11.56 3.60
N ASN A 234 -15.62 -11.10 2.35
CA ASN A 234 -16.82 -11.02 1.56
C ASN A 234 -17.00 -12.35 0.80
N TYR A 235 -18.18 -12.93 0.86
CA TYR A 235 -18.49 -14.09 0.04
C TYR A 235 -19.85 -13.93 -0.65
N SER A 236 -19.95 -14.52 -1.81
CA SER A 236 -21.18 -14.51 -2.60
C SER A 236 -21.58 -15.93 -2.96
N CYS A 237 -22.89 -16.17 -2.93
CA CYS A 237 -23.49 -17.45 -3.24
C CYS A 237 -24.63 -17.26 -4.21
N TYR A 238 -24.80 -18.22 -5.11
CA TYR A 238 -25.97 -18.35 -5.94
C TYR A 238 -26.83 -19.50 -5.41
N VAL A 239 -28.13 -19.27 -5.20
CA VAL A 239 -29.06 -20.28 -4.76
C VAL A 239 -30.29 -20.27 -5.64
N ARG A 240 -30.72 -21.46 -6.09
CA ARG A 240 -31.91 -21.67 -6.89
C ARG A 240 -32.85 -22.58 -6.16
N TYR A 241 -34.05 -22.10 -5.91
CA TYR A 241 -35.12 -22.84 -5.25
C TYR A 241 -36.13 -23.23 -6.29
N GLN A 242 -36.67 -24.47 -6.19
CA GLN A 242 -37.80 -24.95 -6.96
C GLN A 242 -39.04 -24.89 -6.09
N LEU A 243 -40.15 -24.41 -6.66
CA LEU A 243 -41.44 -24.50 -5.99
C LEU A 243 -42.01 -25.92 -6.16
N ASN A 244 -42.30 -26.60 -5.06
CA ASN A 244 -42.76 -28.00 -5.05
C ASN A 244 -44.07 -28.25 -5.84
N ASN A 245 -44.85 -27.20 -6.07
CA ASN A 245 -46.15 -27.31 -6.76
C ASN A 245 -46.09 -26.94 -8.25
N GLU A 246 -44.93 -26.42 -8.74
CA GLU A 246 -44.81 -25.97 -10.13
C GLU A 246 -43.49 -26.48 -10.72
N LYS A 247 -43.58 -27.50 -11.59
CA LYS A 247 -42.38 -28.17 -12.15
C LYS A 247 -41.39 -27.29 -12.91
N ASP A 248 -41.81 -26.11 -13.34
CA ASP A 248 -40.98 -25.20 -14.16
C ASP A 248 -40.77 -23.81 -13.49
N SER A 249 -41.16 -23.66 -12.24
CA SER A 249 -41.07 -22.40 -11.53
C SER A 249 -39.86 -22.40 -10.55
N TYR A 250 -38.90 -21.51 -10.77
CA TYR A 250 -37.71 -21.39 -9.96
C TYR A 250 -37.57 -19.96 -9.44
N ILE A 251 -37.08 -19.83 -8.22
CA ILE A 251 -36.62 -18.59 -7.64
C ILE A 251 -35.08 -18.66 -7.55
N ALA A 252 -34.39 -17.73 -8.20
CA ALA A 252 -32.94 -17.62 -8.15
C ALA A 252 -32.55 -16.37 -7.38
N LYS A 253 -31.58 -16.48 -6.47
CA LYS A 253 -31.02 -15.35 -5.71
C LYS A 253 -29.52 -15.40 -5.76
N ASP A 254 -28.90 -14.22 -6.04
CA ASP A 254 -27.51 -13.94 -5.74
C ASP A 254 -27.44 -13.29 -4.37
N LEU A 255 -26.73 -13.90 -3.46
CA LEU A 255 -26.60 -13.47 -2.07
C LEU A 255 -25.16 -13.02 -1.81
N SER A 256 -25.00 -11.91 -1.13
CA SER A 256 -23.69 -11.39 -0.75
C SER A 256 -23.62 -11.16 0.75
N TYR A 257 -22.53 -11.59 1.36
CA TYR A 257 -22.32 -11.58 2.80
C TYR A 257 -20.96 -11.05 3.15
N THR A 258 -20.86 -10.39 4.29
CA THR A 258 -19.62 -9.90 4.87
C THR A 258 -19.41 -10.48 6.26
N VAL A 259 -18.33 -11.20 6.45
CA VAL A 259 -17.90 -11.75 7.75
C VAL A 259 -16.81 -10.88 8.31
N GLN A 260 -17.03 -10.29 9.49
CA GLN A 260 -16.03 -9.50 10.17
C GLN A 260 -15.21 -10.37 11.15
N TRP A 261 -13.90 -10.33 11.00
CA TRP A 261 -12.96 -11.05 11.82
C TRP A 261 -12.17 -10.10 12.72
N LYS A 262 -12.00 -10.47 13.98
CA LYS A 262 -11.13 -9.76 14.95
C LYS A 262 -10.30 -10.74 15.74
N THR A 263 -9.07 -10.35 16.11
CA THR A 263 -8.28 -11.13 17.06
C THR A 263 -8.70 -10.82 18.48
N ASP A 264 -8.79 -11.87 19.31
CA ASP A 264 -8.93 -11.74 20.74
C ASP A 264 -7.59 -11.36 21.43
N ASP A 265 -7.60 -11.27 22.76
CA ASP A 265 -6.40 -10.93 23.56
C ASP A 265 -5.27 -11.97 23.44
N ASN A 266 -5.58 -13.18 23.02
CA ASN A 266 -4.63 -14.26 22.77
C ASN A 266 -4.14 -14.29 21.31
N ASN A 267 -4.50 -13.30 20.49
CA ASN A 267 -4.25 -13.23 19.04
C ASN A 267 -4.89 -14.39 18.24
N VAL A 268 -5.99 -14.95 18.72
CA VAL A 268 -6.80 -15.92 18.00
C VAL A 268 -7.87 -15.16 17.19
N TRP A 269 -7.97 -15.47 15.90
CA TRP A 269 -9.01 -14.89 15.04
C TRP A 269 -10.38 -15.47 15.37
N ARG A 270 -11.36 -14.57 15.58
CA ARG A 270 -12.76 -14.91 15.85
C ARG A 270 -13.68 -14.11 14.95
N VAL A 271 -14.80 -14.68 14.59
CA VAL A 271 -15.86 -13.93 13.91
C VAL A 271 -16.51 -13.00 14.93
N SER A 272 -16.43 -11.70 14.65
CA SER A 272 -16.96 -10.65 15.53
C SER A 272 -18.33 -10.14 15.11
N ASP A 273 -18.61 -10.20 13.81
CA ASP A 273 -19.88 -9.72 13.23
C ASP A 273 -20.13 -10.38 11.88
N PHE A 274 -21.38 -10.31 11.46
CA PHE A 274 -21.84 -10.85 10.19
C PHE A 274 -22.91 -9.92 9.63
N ASP A 275 -22.71 -9.49 8.40
CA ASP A 275 -23.67 -8.68 7.65
C ASP A 275 -24.00 -9.37 6.34
N GLY A 276 -25.27 -9.41 6.00
CA GLY A 276 -25.74 -10.04 4.78
C GLY A 276 -27.03 -9.39 4.30
N ASP A 277 -27.17 -9.28 2.99
CA ASP A 277 -28.43 -8.94 2.35
C ASP A 277 -29.42 -10.11 2.56
N LEU A 278 -30.10 -10.07 3.69
CA LEU A 278 -31.19 -11.00 4.04
C LEU A 278 -32.47 -10.65 3.27
#